data_ad07c21ae0128d50546ba81b0f873f4d
#
_entry.id   ad07c21ae0128d50546ba81b0f873f4d
#
_cell.length_a   1.000
_cell.length_b   1.000
_cell.length_c   1.000
_cell.angle_alpha   90.00
_cell.angle_beta   90.00
_cell.angle_gamma   90.00
#
_symmetry.space_group_name_H-M   'P 1'
#
loop_
_entity.id
_entity.type
_entity.pdbx_description
1 polymer ?
#
loop_
_entity_poly.entity_id
_entity_poly.type
_entity_poly.pdbx_seq_one_letter_code
_entity_poly.pdbx_strand_id
1 'polypeptide(L)'
;MNRPASRAVAIGVAAAMACATLVAVPHMAQAQPEAQTNAKKDVQVIAFQQTWNTVAKECTSTYGPEGVAYVEVSPPQESIQGTQWWTSYQPVSYKLDSKLGTEAEFKNMIKQCNAVGVDIIADVVLNQTTGADVADGKQTGVAGTEYNGSTGDYPGFATEQYPEGITASDFHSCSKNISNYANQQEVQECRLSSMWDFDSESEKVQDIQSDYLAALWNAGVRGFRMDAVKHIHTDSMKAIKEKFAKKIGVNADSIYWIQEVIGNSSEAAGIQP
;
A
#
# COMPACT_ATOMS: atom_id res chain seq x y z
N MET A 1 89.20 17.33 28.01
CA MET A 1 90.32 17.81 27.17
C MET A 1 89.94 17.47 25.71
N ASN A 2 90.04 18.48 24.89
CA ASN A 2 89.98 18.45 23.40
C ASN A 2 88.72 18.06 22.66
N ARG A 3 88.06 19.06 22.22
CA ARG A 3 87.23 19.07 20.99
C ARG A 3 88.13 18.96 19.78
N PRO A 4 87.65 18.45 18.65
CA PRO A 4 87.61 19.30 17.49
C PRO A 4 86.25 19.23 16.68
N ALA A 5 85.93 20.35 16.31
CA ALA A 5 85.45 21.02 15.06
C ALA A 5 84.57 20.27 14.06
N SER A 6 83.43 20.78 13.95
CA SER A 6 82.39 20.50 12.92
C SER A 6 82.79 21.17 11.59
N ARG A 7 82.67 20.41 10.50
CA ARG A 7 82.53 20.98 9.14
C ARG A 7 81.12 20.83 8.66
N ALA A 8 80.47 21.93 8.39
CA ALA A 8 79.19 22.01 7.75
C ALA A 8 79.36 21.79 6.25
N VAL A 9 78.61 20.88 5.69
CA VAL A 9 78.40 20.72 4.25
C VAL A 9 76.99 21.19 3.93
N ALA A 10 76.91 22.26 3.18
CA ALA A 10 75.66 22.76 2.61
C ALA A 10 75.29 21.95 1.37
N ILE A 11 74.16 21.26 1.43
CA ILE A 11 73.56 20.59 0.27
C ILE A 11 72.38 21.45 -0.14
N GLY A 12 72.49 22.04 -1.34
CA GLY A 12 71.43 22.81 -1.98
C GLY A 12 70.31 21.85 -2.43
N VAL A 13 69.11 22.12 -1.99
CA VAL A 13 67.91 21.43 -2.45
C VAL A 13 67.31 22.26 -3.59
N ALA A 14 67.42 21.74 -4.81
CA ALA A 14 66.69 22.27 -5.95
C ALA A 14 65.20 21.91 -5.84
N ALA A 15 64.36 22.91 -5.64
CA ALA A 15 62.92 22.69 -5.65
C ALA A 15 62.44 22.53 -7.10
N ALA A 16 62.09 21.33 -7.48
CA ALA A 16 61.35 21.06 -8.71
C ALA A 16 59.85 21.36 -8.48
N MET A 17 59.34 22.46 -9.01
CA MET A 17 57.91 22.71 -9.10
C MET A 17 57.29 21.75 -10.12
N ALA A 18 56.62 20.72 -9.63
CA ALA A 18 55.72 19.92 -10.46
C ALA A 18 54.41 20.66 -10.61
N CYS A 19 54.16 21.24 -11.80
CA CYS A 19 52.84 21.72 -12.22
C CYS A 19 51.92 20.51 -12.39
N ALA A 20 51.08 20.24 -11.40
CA ALA A 20 50.00 19.30 -11.52
C ALA A 20 48.86 19.99 -12.32
N THR A 21 48.78 19.71 -13.61
CA THR A 21 47.60 20.04 -14.41
C THR A 21 46.42 19.19 -13.93
N LEU A 22 45.52 19.79 -13.14
CA LEU A 22 44.22 19.23 -12.82
C LEU A 22 43.42 19.16 -14.13
N VAL A 23 43.37 17.99 -14.75
CA VAL A 23 42.38 17.68 -15.77
C VAL A 23 41.03 17.59 -15.07
N ALA A 24 40.23 18.64 -15.17
CA ALA A 24 38.83 18.64 -14.78
C ALA A 24 38.10 17.65 -15.69
N VAL A 25 37.84 16.46 -15.20
CA VAL A 25 36.90 15.52 -15.83
C VAL A 25 35.50 16.17 -15.69
N PRO A 26 34.83 16.49 -16.80
CA PRO A 26 33.47 16.97 -16.68
C PRO A 26 32.65 15.86 -16.03
N HIS A 27 32.15 16.08 -14.80
CA HIS A 27 31.09 15.31 -14.28
C HIS A 27 29.90 15.45 -15.23
N MET A 28 29.71 14.45 -16.08
CA MET A 28 28.40 14.28 -16.72
C MET A 28 27.41 14.11 -15.58
N ALA A 29 26.70 15.19 -15.26
CA ALA A 29 25.49 15.10 -14.46
C ALA A 29 24.63 14.06 -15.17
N GLN A 30 24.48 12.87 -14.57
CA GLN A 30 23.43 11.96 -14.99
C GLN A 30 22.16 12.76 -14.85
N ALA A 31 21.54 13.09 -15.98
CA ALA A 31 20.20 13.63 -16.00
C ALA A 31 19.36 12.62 -15.22
N GLN A 32 18.91 12.99 -14.02
CA GLN A 32 17.81 12.29 -13.38
C GLN A 32 16.70 12.29 -14.43
N PRO A 33 16.02 11.13 -14.65
CA PRO A 33 14.84 11.14 -15.48
C PRO A 33 13.95 12.24 -14.91
N GLU A 34 13.71 13.27 -15.71
CA GLU A 34 12.70 14.27 -15.36
C GLU A 34 11.45 13.49 -15.04
N ALA A 35 10.93 13.66 -13.83
CA ALA A 35 9.61 13.15 -13.49
C ALA A 35 8.70 13.74 -14.59
N GLN A 36 8.28 12.87 -15.52
CA GLN A 36 7.34 13.29 -16.56
C GLN A 36 6.13 13.82 -15.80
N THR A 37 5.96 15.13 -15.82
CA THR A 37 4.80 15.78 -15.26
C THR A 37 3.61 15.21 -16.01
N ASN A 38 2.84 14.33 -15.37
CA ASN A 38 1.61 13.74 -15.90
C ASN A 38 0.50 14.79 -16.11
N ALA A 39 0.87 16.06 -16.25
CA ALA A 39 0.00 17.22 -16.38
C ALA A 39 -1.00 17.18 -17.56
N LYS A 40 -1.02 16.11 -18.33
CA LYS A 40 -1.96 15.88 -19.44
C LYS A 40 -2.55 14.46 -19.48
N LYS A 41 -2.23 13.60 -18.51
CA LYS A 41 -2.78 12.26 -18.45
C LYS A 41 -3.97 12.28 -17.51
N ASP A 42 -5.15 11.96 -18.00
CA ASP A 42 -6.43 12.01 -17.27
C ASP A 42 -7.24 10.72 -17.36
N VAL A 43 -6.67 9.67 -17.98
CA VAL A 43 -7.33 8.37 -18.14
C VAL A 43 -6.89 7.43 -17.04
N GLN A 44 -7.87 6.85 -16.34
CA GLN A 44 -7.70 5.73 -15.42
C GLN A 44 -8.30 4.46 -16.03
N VAL A 45 -7.56 3.37 -15.99
CA VAL A 45 -8.02 2.02 -16.38
C VAL A 45 -8.26 1.20 -15.12
N ILE A 46 -9.39 0.51 -15.04
CA ILE A 46 -9.67 -0.45 -13.98
C ILE A 46 -9.31 -1.85 -14.48
N ALA A 47 -8.17 -2.39 -14.02
CA ALA A 47 -7.67 -3.72 -14.36
C ALA A 47 -8.25 -4.78 -13.41
N PHE A 48 -9.60 -4.90 -13.40
CA PHE A 48 -10.32 -5.76 -12.47
C PHE A 48 -9.95 -7.24 -12.63
N GLN A 49 -9.49 -7.86 -11.54
CA GLN A 49 -9.11 -9.27 -11.43
C GLN A 49 -8.05 -9.73 -12.46
N GLN A 50 -7.23 -8.82 -12.96
CA GLN A 50 -6.09 -9.18 -13.79
C GLN A 50 -4.89 -9.56 -12.93
N THR A 51 -4.12 -10.57 -13.37
CA THR A 51 -2.87 -10.94 -12.71
C THR A 51 -1.81 -9.85 -12.85
N TRP A 52 -0.89 -9.77 -11.89
CA TRP A 52 0.18 -8.77 -11.89
C TRP A 52 1.02 -8.79 -13.17
N ASN A 53 1.31 -9.99 -13.67
CA ASN A 53 2.08 -10.17 -14.91
C ASN A 53 1.30 -9.67 -16.14
N THR A 54 -0.03 -9.83 -16.17
CA THR A 54 -0.87 -9.29 -17.24
C THR A 54 -0.87 -7.76 -17.21
N VAL A 55 -1.09 -7.15 -16.04
CA VAL A 55 -1.07 -5.69 -15.89
C VAL A 55 0.30 -5.11 -16.28
N ALA A 56 1.40 -5.74 -15.84
CA ALA A 56 2.76 -5.32 -16.20
C ALA A 56 2.97 -5.30 -17.72
N LYS A 57 2.48 -6.33 -18.42
CA LYS A 57 2.55 -6.41 -19.88
C LYS A 57 1.72 -5.32 -20.54
N GLU A 58 0.48 -5.11 -20.07
CA GLU A 58 -0.40 -4.09 -20.64
C GLU A 58 0.15 -2.67 -20.38
N CYS A 59 0.77 -2.41 -19.22
CA CYS A 59 1.43 -1.13 -18.97
C CYS A 59 2.47 -0.81 -20.03
N THR A 60 3.30 -1.80 -20.41
CA THR A 60 4.40 -1.59 -21.34
C THR A 60 3.97 -1.59 -22.80
N SER A 61 2.96 -2.42 -23.15
CA SER A 61 2.53 -2.60 -24.54
C SER A 61 1.39 -1.68 -24.96
N THR A 62 0.57 -1.23 -24.02
CA THR A 62 -0.68 -0.52 -24.31
C THR A 62 -0.81 0.77 -23.49
N TYR A 63 -0.88 0.66 -22.16
CA TYR A 63 -1.26 1.80 -21.31
C TYR A 63 -0.25 2.95 -21.35
N GLY A 64 1.05 2.64 -21.25
CA GLY A 64 2.11 3.66 -21.35
C GLY A 64 2.11 4.35 -22.70
N PRO A 65 2.21 3.62 -23.84
CA PRO A 65 2.15 4.18 -25.19
C PRO A 65 0.90 5.04 -25.45
N GLU A 66 -0.28 4.61 -24.96
CA GLU A 66 -1.54 5.35 -25.13
C GLU A 66 -1.73 6.51 -24.13
N GLY A 67 -0.78 6.72 -23.23
CA GLY A 67 -0.81 7.86 -22.31
C GLY A 67 -1.78 7.72 -21.15
N VAL A 68 -2.10 6.50 -20.72
CA VAL A 68 -2.88 6.24 -19.51
C VAL A 68 -2.13 6.80 -18.28
N ALA A 69 -2.85 7.52 -17.40
CA ALA A 69 -2.28 8.09 -16.19
C ALA A 69 -2.19 7.04 -15.07
N TYR A 70 -3.27 6.31 -14.86
CA TYR A 70 -3.44 5.43 -13.72
C TYR A 70 -4.01 4.08 -14.13
N VAL A 71 -3.54 3.03 -13.47
CA VAL A 71 -4.17 1.71 -13.50
C VAL A 71 -4.59 1.34 -12.09
N GLU A 72 -5.89 1.17 -11.88
CA GLU A 72 -6.46 0.62 -10.66
C GLU A 72 -6.40 -0.89 -10.72
N VAL A 73 -5.79 -1.52 -9.72
CA VAL A 73 -5.67 -2.97 -9.59
C VAL A 73 -6.52 -3.49 -8.46
N SER A 74 -7.06 -4.69 -8.61
CA SER A 74 -7.82 -5.39 -7.57
C SER A 74 -6.97 -5.64 -6.32
N PRO A 75 -7.60 -5.92 -5.16
CA PRO A 75 -6.91 -5.97 -3.87
C PRO A 75 -5.66 -6.85 -3.88
N PRO A 76 -4.49 -6.29 -3.51
CA PRO A 76 -3.22 -7.02 -3.53
C PRO A 76 -2.94 -7.85 -2.27
N GLN A 77 -3.74 -7.67 -1.21
CA GLN A 77 -3.55 -8.41 0.03
C GLN A 77 -3.99 -9.88 -0.08
N GLU A 78 -3.44 -10.70 0.82
CA GLU A 78 -3.85 -12.10 0.96
C GLU A 78 -5.32 -12.19 1.37
N SER A 79 -6.04 -13.08 0.70
CA SER A 79 -7.47 -13.32 0.92
C SER A 79 -7.78 -14.81 1.11
N ILE A 80 -9.06 -15.11 1.34
CA ILE A 80 -9.54 -16.49 1.32
C ILE A 80 -9.24 -17.16 -0.02
N GLN A 81 -9.17 -18.48 -0.03
CA GLN A 81 -9.07 -19.26 -1.25
C GLN A 81 -10.36 -19.19 -2.08
N GLY A 82 -10.23 -19.26 -3.39
CA GLY A 82 -11.34 -19.28 -4.33
C GLY A 82 -11.00 -18.63 -5.65
N THR A 83 -11.74 -19.02 -6.70
CA THR A 83 -11.57 -18.49 -8.06
C THR A 83 -12.49 -17.29 -8.34
N GLN A 84 -13.52 -17.11 -7.52
CA GLN A 84 -14.52 -16.07 -7.68
C GLN A 84 -13.89 -14.69 -7.36
N TRP A 85 -14.32 -13.65 -8.06
CA TRP A 85 -13.76 -12.30 -7.90
C TRP A 85 -13.92 -11.76 -6.46
N TRP A 86 -15.05 -12.03 -5.79
CA TRP A 86 -15.34 -11.51 -4.44
C TRP A 86 -14.45 -12.09 -3.35
N THR A 87 -13.75 -13.21 -3.60
CA THR A 87 -12.80 -13.76 -2.61
C THR A 87 -11.62 -12.81 -2.37
N SER A 88 -11.24 -11.96 -3.33
CA SER A 88 -10.24 -10.91 -3.14
C SER A 88 -10.64 -9.85 -2.10
N TYR A 89 -11.94 -9.72 -1.83
CA TYR A 89 -12.50 -8.74 -0.89
C TYR A 89 -12.73 -9.32 0.51
N GLN A 90 -12.19 -10.50 0.79
CA GLN A 90 -12.20 -11.16 2.10
C GLN A 90 -10.76 -11.40 2.59
N PRO A 91 -10.08 -10.34 3.06
CA PRO A 91 -8.70 -10.43 3.51
C PRO A 91 -8.54 -11.30 4.75
N VAL A 92 -7.43 -12.03 4.82
CA VAL A 92 -7.01 -12.82 5.99
C VAL A 92 -5.66 -12.38 6.53
N SER A 93 -4.95 -11.55 5.77
CA SER A 93 -3.74 -10.84 6.17
C SER A 93 -3.49 -9.65 5.23
N TYR A 94 -2.54 -8.78 5.60
CA TYR A 94 -2.05 -7.72 4.72
C TYR A 94 -0.72 -8.07 4.02
N LYS A 95 -0.39 -9.36 3.92
CA LYS A 95 0.68 -9.81 3.03
C LYS A 95 0.31 -9.52 1.58
N LEU A 96 1.29 -9.16 0.76
CA LEU A 96 1.07 -8.78 -0.65
C LEU A 96 1.11 -9.97 -1.63
N ASP A 97 0.91 -11.18 -1.12
CA ASP A 97 0.72 -12.39 -1.92
C ASP A 97 -0.77 -12.68 -2.05
N SER A 98 -1.31 -12.48 -3.22
CA SER A 98 -2.74 -12.65 -3.52
C SER A 98 -2.98 -13.73 -4.56
N LYS A 99 -4.24 -14.06 -4.84
CA LYS A 99 -4.57 -14.96 -5.95
C LYS A 99 -4.21 -14.41 -7.34
N LEU A 100 -3.87 -13.12 -7.43
CA LEU A 100 -3.49 -12.45 -8.69
C LEU A 100 -1.98 -12.48 -8.94
N GLY A 101 -1.20 -12.95 -7.97
CA GLY A 101 0.25 -13.13 -8.04
C GLY A 101 0.93 -12.87 -6.73
N THR A 102 2.22 -13.18 -6.68
CA THR A 102 3.10 -13.00 -5.53
C THR A 102 3.46 -11.53 -5.29
N GLU A 103 3.93 -11.21 -4.08
CA GLU A 103 4.47 -9.88 -3.75
C GLU A 103 5.58 -9.45 -4.72
N ALA A 104 6.45 -10.38 -5.11
CA ALA A 104 7.53 -10.09 -6.07
C ALA A 104 6.97 -9.69 -7.45
N GLU A 105 5.93 -10.37 -7.93
CA GLU A 105 5.25 -10.04 -9.18
C GLU A 105 4.49 -8.71 -9.06
N PHE A 106 3.85 -8.44 -7.94
CA PHE A 106 3.19 -7.16 -7.66
C PHE A 106 4.17 -5.99 -7.71
N LYS A 107 5.30 -6.09 -7.01
CA LYS A 107 6.35 -5.06 -7.04
C LYS A 107 6.95 -4.89 -8.43
N ASN A 108 7.14 -5.99 -9.16
CA ASN A 108 7.62 -5.93 -10.55
C ASN A 108 6.62 -5.25 -11.48
N MET A 109 5.33 -5.53 -11.34
CA MET A 109 4.25 -4.85 -12.08
C MET A 109 4.29 -3.34 -11.84
N ILE A 110 4.33 -2.89 -10.59
CA ILE A 110 4.42 -1.47 -10.22
C ILE A 110 5.65 -0.83 -10.89
N LYS A 111 6.81 -1.47 -10.78
CA LYS A 111 8.06 -0.97 -11.38
C LYS A 111 7.94 -0.81 -12.89
N GLN A 112 7.36 -1.77 -13.59
CA GLN A 112 7.21 -1.71 -15.05
C GLN A 112 6.21 -0.62 -15.47
N CYS A 113 5.07 -0.51 -14.77
CA CYS A 113 4.09 0.54 -15.05
C CYS A 113 4.68 1.94 -14.80
N ASN A 114 5.31 2.17 -13.65
CA ASN A 114 5.91 3.46 -13.33
C ASN A 114 7.03 3.85 -14.32
N ALA A 115 7.79 2.88 -14.84
CA ALA A 115 8.85 3.14 -15.83
C ALA A 115 8.33 3.71 -17.17
N VAL A 116 7.05 3.50 -17.47
CA VAL A 116 6.38 4.05 -18.67
C VAL A 116 5.40 5.18 -18.32
N GLY A 117 5.49 5.70 -17.10
CA GLY A 117 4.71 6.85 -16.62
C GLY A 117 3.25 6.49 -16.32
N VAL A 118 2.96 5.25 -15.95
CA VAL A 118 1.64 4.80 -15.49
C VAL A 118 1.73 4.56 -13.99
N ASP A 119 0.96 5.29 -13.20
CA ASP A 119 0.90 5.11 -11.76
C ASP A 119 -0.14 4.04 -11.36
N ILE A 120 0.14 3.30 -10.28
CA ILE A 120 -0.76 2.27 -9.76
C ILE A 120 -1.62 2.82 -8.64
N ILE A 121 -2.92 2.58 -8.76
CA ILE A 121 -3.91 2.73 -7.69
C ILE A 121 -4.22 1.33 -7.16
N ALA A 122 -4.04 1.10 -5.87
CA ALA A 122 -4.41 -0.16 -5.25
C ALA A 122 -5.82 -0.09 -4.67
N ASP A 123 -6.63 -1.08 -4.98
CA ASP A 123 -7.88 -1.33 -4.27
C ASP A 123 -7.55 -1.90 -2.88
N VAL A 124 -8.06 -1.30 -1.81
CA VAL A 124 -7.74 -1.67 -0.43
C VAL A 124 -8.99 -1.96 0.37
N VAL A 125 -8.99 -3.09 1.05
CA VAL A 125 -10.11 -3.57 1.86
C VAL A 125 -9.78 -3.34 3.32
N LEU A 126 -10.43 -2.33 3.92
CA LEU A 126 -10.19 -1.92 5.30
C LEU A 126 -11.43 -2.08 6.21
N ASN A 127 -12.61 -2.39 5.63
CA ASN A 127 -13.83 -2.52 6.41
C ASN A 127 -13.99 -3.90 7.06
N GLN A 128 -13.63 -4.96 6.36
CA GLN A 128 -14.00 -6.32 6.72
C GLN A 128 -12.88 -7.35 6.52
N THR A 129 -13.13 -8.55 7.10
CA THR A 129 -12.39 -9.77 6.82
C THR A 129 -13.29 -10.80 6.13
N THR A 130 -13.41 -12.01 6.65
CA THR A 130 -14.14 -13.11 6.00
C THR A 130 -15.59 -13.20 6.46
N GLY A 131 -16.44 -13.77 5.61
CA GLY A 131 -17.85 -13.96 5.87
C GLY A 131 -18.31 -15.42 5.75
N ALA A 132 -19.52 -15.62 5.25
CA ALA A 132 -20.16 -16.95 5.12
C ALA A 132 -19.51 -17.85 4.03
N ASP A 133 -18.59 -17.32 3.24
CA ASP A 133 -17.89 -18.10 2.21
C ASP A 133 -16.82 -19.04 2.80
N VAL A 134 -16.47 -18.91 4.08
CA VAL A 134 -15.48 -19.76 4.73
C VAL A 134 -16.13 -20.82 5.59
N ALA A 135 -15.54 -22.02 5.58
CA ALA A 135 -15.97 -23.11 6.43
C ALA A 135 -15.60 -22.85 7.89
N ASP A 136 -16.29 -23.55 8.80
CA ASP A 136 -15.97 -23.50 10.22
C ASP A 136 -14.57 -24.03 10.54
N GLY A 137 -13.99 -23.49 11.60
CA GLY A 137 -12.67 -23.88 12.12
C GLY A 137 -11.51 -23.20 11.40
N LYS A 138 -10.32 -23.77 11.56
CA LYS A 138 -9.10 -23.23 10.95
C LYS A 138 -9.11 -23.43 9.44
N GLN A 139 -8.78 -22.36 8.73
CA GLN A 139 -8.64 -22.28 7.29
C GLN A 139 -7.29 -21.70 6.92
N THR A 140 -6.96 -21.71 5.64
CA THR A 140 -5.70 -21.18 5.13
C THR A 140 -5.99 -20.23 3.96
N GLY A 141 -5.41 -19.05 3.99
CA GLY A 141 -5.45 -18.07 2.89
C GLY A 141 -4.66 -18.52 1.66
N VAL A 142 -4.72 -17.71 0.60
CA VAL A 142 -4.06 -18.01 -0.69
C VAL A 142 -2.53 -18.05 -0.58
N ALA A 143 -1.94 -17.36 0.39
CA ALA A 143 -0.49 -17.34 0.66
C ALA A 143 -0.09 -18.27 1.84
N GLY A 144 -1.00 -19.10 2.33
CA GLY A 144 -0.72 -20.08 3.36
C GLY A 144 -0.88 -19.60 4.81
N THR A 145 -1.39 -18.39 5.03
CA THR A 145 -1.67 -17.90 6.39
C THR A 145 -2.88 -18.60 6.99
N GLU A 146 -2.70 -19.20 8.16
CA GLU A 146 -3.82 -19.77 8.92
C GLU A 146 -4.68 -18.65 9.53
N TYR A 147 -5.99 -18.87 9.55
CA TYR A 147 -6.97 -18.01 10.21
C TYR A 147 -8.19 -18.85 10.66
N ASN A 148 -9.05 -18.29 11.51
CA ASN A 148 -10.31 -18.91 11.90
C ASN A 148 -11.45 -17.88 11.83
N GLY A 149 -12.19 -17.88 10.71
CA GLY A 149 -13.32 -16.98 10.49
C GLY A 149 -14.51 -17.23 11.45
N SER A 150 -14.66 -18.43 12.00
CA SER A 150 -15.74 -18.72 12.96
C SER A 150 -15.51 -18.04 14.32
N THR A 151 -14.26 -17.85 14.71
CA THR A 151 -13.87 -17.27 16.00
C THR A 151 -13.33 -15.84 15.90
N GLY A 152 -13.19 -15.29 14.70
CA GLY A 152 -12.62 -13.96 14.49
C GLY A 152 -11.11 -13.89 14.81
N ASP A 153 -10.37 -14.96 14.52
CA ASP A 153 -8.94 -15.07 14.80
C ASP A 153 -8.12 -15.01 13.50
N TYR A 154 -7.37 -13.90 13.33
CA TYR A 154 -6.62 -13.59 12.12
C TYR A 154 -5.18 -13.16 12.44
N PRO A 155 -4.31 -14.11 12.83
CA PRO A 155 -2.90 -13.82 13.16
C PRO A 155 -2.11 -13.25 11.97
N GLY A 156 -2.62 -13.38 10.76
CA GLY A 156 -2.01 -12.85 9.55
C GLY A 156 -1.93 -11.31 9.48
N PHE A 157 -2.67 -10.61 10.32
CA PHE A 157 -2.58 -9.16 10.47
C PHE A 157 -1.53 -8.72 11.51
N ALA A 158 -0.71 -9.65 12.01
CA ALA A 158 0.32 -9.34 12.99
C ALA A 158 1.30 -8.29 12.47
N THR A 159 1.69 -7.38 13.37
CA THR A 159 2.76 -6.41 13.19
C THR A 159 3.76 -6.55 14.34
N GLU A 160 4.87 -5.81 14.28
CA GLU A 160 5.81 -5.79 15.40
C GLU A 160 5.16 -5.29 16.70
N GLN A 161 4.26 -4.31 16.59
CA GLN A 161 3.55 -3.73 17.74
C GLN A 161 2.40 -4.62 18.23
N TYR A 162 1.76 -5.38 17.33
CA TYR A 162 0.61 -6.23 17.61
C TYR A 162 0.87 -7.66 17.09
N PRO A 163 1.73 -8.43 17.78
CA PRO A 163 2.19 -9.74 17.30
C PRO A 163 1.09 -10.81 17.27
N GLU A 164 -0.01 -10.61 17.99
CA GLU A 164 -1.18 -11.51 17.96
C GLU A 164 -2.03 -11.33 16.69
N GLY A 165 -1.84 -10.24 15.94
CA GLY A 165 -2.70 -9.87 14.81
C GLY A 165 -4.07 -9.40 15.26
N ILE A 166 -5.12 -9.74 14.51
CA ILE A 166 -6.52 -9.37 14.78
C ILE A 166 -7.24 -10.55 15.43
N THR A 167 -8.01 -10.25 16.46
CA THR A 167 -8.81 -11.20 17.24
C THR A 167 -10.27 -10.74 17.31
N ALA A 168 -11.16 -11.55 17.84
CA ALA A 168 -12.60 -11.23 17.96
C ALA A 168 -12.89 -9.90 18.67
N SER A 169 -11.99 -9.44 19.55
CA SER A 169 -12.15 -8.16 20.26
C SER A 169 -11.82 -6.93 19.41
N ASP A 170 -11.27 -7.12 18.23
CA ASP A 170 -10.88 -6.05 17.30
C ASP A 170 -11.96 -5.82 16.22
N PHE A 171 -13.13 -6.41 16.40
CA PHE A 171 -14.32 -6.24 15.55
C PHE A 171 -15.47 -5.63 16.34
N HIS A 172 -16.36 -4.94 15.66
CA HIS A 172 -17.60 -4.44 16.26
C HIS A 172 -18.43 -5.60 16.81
N SER A 173 -19.13 -5.35 17.92
CA SER A 173 -19.92 -6.36 18.63
C SER A 173 -21.21 -6.78 17.88
N CYS A 174 -21.62 -6.02 16.86
CA CYS A 174 -22.80 -6.31 16.06
C CYS A 174 -22.52 -7.48 15.09
N SER A 175 -22.99 -8.67 15.43
CA SER A 175 -22.80 -9.88 14.61
C SER A 175 -23.89 -10.13 13.56
N LYS A 176 -24.93 -9.31 13.49
CA LYS A 176 -26.00 -9.40 12.47
C LYS A 176 -25.58 -8.74 11.16
N ASN A 177 -26.17 -9.18 10.06
CA ASN A 177 -26.06 -8.48 8.80
C ASN A 177 -26.79 -7.13 8.83
N ILE A 178 -26.24 -6.15 8.10
CA ILE A 178 -26.91 -4.89 7.82
C ILE A 178 -28.25 -5.18 7.14
N SER A 179 -29.33 -4.60 7.66
CA SER A 179 -30.68 -4.73 7.15
C SER A 179 -31.38 -3.39 6.92
N ASN A 180 -30.91 -2.33 7.58
CA ASN A 180 -31.52 -1.01 7.53
C ASN A 180 -30.47 0.09 7.20
N TYR A 181 -30.34 0.42 5.94
CA TYR A 181 -29.44 1.47 5.47
C TYR A 181 -29.87 2.90 5.82
N ALA A 182 -31.09 3.11 6.36
CA ALA A 182 -31.49 4.37 6.97
C ALA A 182 -30.93 4.57 8.39
N ASN A 183 -30.31 3.55 8.98
CA ASN A 183 -29.63 3.59 10.27
C ASN A 183 -28.10 3.59 10.05
N GLN A 184 -27.48 4.77 10.13
CA GLN A 184 -26.03 4.93 9.93
C GLN A 184 -25.21 4.03 10.84
N GLN A 185 -25.54 3.94 12.13
CA GLN A 185 -24.82 3.11 13.08
C GLN A 185 -24.86 1.61 12.69
N GLU A 186 -26.03 1.12 12.25
CA GLU A 186 -26.12 -0.26 11.77
C GLU A 186 -25.26 -0.52 10.54
N VAL A 187 -25.13 0.46 9.64
CA VAL A 187 -24.32 0.35 8.43
C VAL A 187 -22.82 0.37 8.76
N GLN A 188 -22.43 1.08 9.80
CA GLN A 188 -21.02 1.29 10.17
C GLN A 188 -20.51 0.36 11.28
N GLU A 189 -21.37 -0.42 11.91
CA GLU A 189 -20.96 -1.30 13.02
C GLU A 189 -21.46 -2.74 12.87
N CYS A 190 -22.28 -3.05 11.85
CA CYS A 190 -22.79 -4.40 11.62
C CYS A 190 -22.19 -5.02 10.36
N ARG A 191 -22.36 -6.33 10.21
CA ARG A 191 -21.69 -7.10 9.17
C ARG A 191 -22.24 -6.81 7.77
N LEU A 192 -21.37 -6.42 6.86
CA LEU A 192 -21.67 -6.41 5.43
C LEU A 192 -21.57 -7.85 4.89
N SER A 193 -22.67 -8.40 4.39
CA SER A 193 -22.70 -9.75 3.80
C SER A 193 -22.07 -10.84 4.68
N SER A 194 -22.34 -10.82 5.98
CA SER A 194 -21.81 -11.74 7.01
C SER A 194 -20.33 -11.61 7.34
N MET A 195 -19.59 -10.72 6.67
CA MET A 195 -18.17 -10.50 6.93
C MET A 195 -17.95 -9.86 8.29
N TRP A 196 -16.87 -10.24 8.96
CA TRP A 196 -16.46 -9.61 10.20
C TRP A 196 -16.08 -8.17 9.96
N ASP A 197 -16.70 -7.27 10.70
CA ASP A 197 -16.59 -5.82 10.56
C ASP A 197 -15.56 -5.27 11.56
N PHE A 198 -14.47 -4.66 11.07
CA PHE A 198 -13.43 -4.14 11.94
C PHE A 198 -13.94 -3.02 12.85
N ASP A 199 -13.55 -3.03 14.14
CA ASP A 199 -13.68 -1.86 15.02
C ASP A 199 -12.69 -0.80 14.55
N SER A 200 -13.12 -0.01 13.57
CA SER A 200 -12.31 1.02 12.92
C SER A 200 -11.95 2.19 13.84
N GLU A 201 -12.61 2.34 14.99
CA GLU A 201 -12.33 3.32 16.03
C GLU A 201 -11.14 2.89 16.90
N SER A 202 -10.80 1.61 16.89
CA SER A 202 -9.67 1.05 17.62
C SER A 202 -8.34 1.57 17.10
N GLU A 203 -7.48 2.06 17.98
CA GLU A 203 -6.13 2.52 17.64
C GLU A 203 -5.31 1.38 17.00
N LYS A 204 -5.45 0.16 17.51
CA LYS A 204 -4.79 -1.04 16.99
C LYS A 204 -5.17 -1.31 15.53
N VAL A 205 -6.46 -1.30 15.20
CA VAL A 205 -6.95 -1.51 13.85
C VAL A 205 -6.43 -0.43 12.91
N GLN A 206 -6.52 0.85 13.32
CA GLN A 206 -6.01 1.98 12.55
C GLN A 206 -4.50 1.90 12.30
N ASP A 207 -3.73 1.46 13.29
CA ASP A 207 -2.27 1.30 13.15
C ASP A 207 -1.91 0.20 12.16
N ILE A 208 -2.54 -0.98 12.26
CA ILE A 208 -2.34 -2.11 11.34
C ILE A 208 -2.71 -1.70 9.91
N GLN A 209 -3.85 -1.03 9.72
CA GLN A 209 -4.30 -0.58 8.41
C GLN A 209 -3.41 0.52 7.82
N SER A 210 -2.94 1.45 8.63
CA SER A 210 -2.00 2.48 8.17
C SER A 210 -0.62 1.91 7.82
N ASP A 211 -0.18 0.84 8.49
CA ASP A 211 1.04 0.11 8.13
C ASP A 211 0.90 -0.59 6.78
N TYR A 212 -0.26 -1.19 6.52
CA TYR A 212 -0.54 -1.78 5.21
C TYR A 212 -0.52 -0.75 4.08
N LEU A 213 -1.17 0.39 4.25
CA LEU A 213 -1.12 1.49 3.28
C LEU A 213 0.31 1.99 3.06
N ALA A 214 1.12 2.09 4.13
CA ALA A 214 2.53 2.49 4.03
C ALA A 214 3.37 1.45 3.28
N ALA A 215 3.11 0.15 3.47
CA ALA A 215 3.78 -0.91 2.73
C ALA A 215 3.48 -0.83 1.22
N LEU A 216 2.23 -0.58 0.84
CA LEU A 216 1.82 -0.37 -0.56
C LEU A 216 2.49 0.87 -1.18
N TRP A 217 2.51 1.98 -0.45
CA TRP A 217 3.18 3.20 -0.90
C TRP A 217 4.68 2.99 -1.12
N ASN A 218 5.34 2.32 -0.19
CA ASN A 218 6.76 1.99 -0.28
C ASN A 218 7.06 1.00 -1.42
N ALA A 219 6.10 0.16 -1.80
CA ALA A 219 6.19 -0.68 -3.00
C ALA A 219 6.04 0.12 -4.31
N GLY A 220 5.56 1.38 -4.24
CA GLY A 220 5.44 2.27 -5.40
C GLY A 220 4.01 2.57 -5.86
N VAL A 221 2.99 2.16 -5.11
CA VAL A 221 1.59 2.59 -5.30
C VAL A 221 1.49 4.11 -5.08
N ARG A 222 0.65 4.79 -5.84
CA ARG A 222 0.52 6.27 -5.79
C ARG A 222 -0.90 6.76 -5.56
N GLY A 223 -1.85 5.87 -5.41
CA GLY A 223 -3.22 6.18 -5.03
C GLY A 223 -3.93 4.95 -4.49
N PHE A 224 -5.09 5.15 -3.90
CA PHE A 224 -5.88 4.10 -3.29
C PHE A 224 -7.36 4.22 -3.66
N ARG A 225 -7.96 3.10 -4.02
CA ARG A 225 -9.41 2.95 -4.02
C ARG A 225 -9.80 2.27 -2.70
N MET A 226 -10.64 2.93 -1.93
CA MET A 226 -11.10 2.45 -0.62
C MET A 226 -12.39 1.65 -0.82
N ASP A 227 -12.30 0.33 -0.65
CA ASP A 227 -13.45 -0.57 -0.73
C ASP A 227 -14.45 -0.29 0.39
N ALA A 228 -15.75 -0.32 0.07
CA ALA A 228 -16.86 -0.26 1.02
C ALA A 228 -16.74 0.86 2.08
N VAL A 229 -16.16 2.00 1.73
CA VAL A 229 -15.77 3.04 2.71
C VAL A 229 -16.96 3.65 3.47
N LYS A 230 -18.18 3.59 2.93
CA LYS A 230 -19.38 4.05 3.66
C LYS A 230 -19.67 3.25 4.94
N HIS A 231 -19.09 2.07 5.05
CA HIS A 231 -19.20 1.20 6.22
C HIS A 231 -18.17 1.51 7.30
N ILE A 232 -17.23 2.41 7.03
CA ILE A 232 -16.20 2.88 7.98
C ILE A 232 -16.62 4.24 8.51
N HIS A 233 -16.49 4.48 9.82
CA HIS A 233 -16.73 5.80 10.41
C HIS A 233 -15.81 6.84 9.79
N THR A 234 -16.36 8.01 9.47
CA THR A 234 -15.63 9.10 8.80
C THR A 234 -14.38 9.54 9.59
N ASP A 235 -14.49 9.63 10.92
CA ASP A 235 -13.37 10.02 11.78
C ASP A 235 -12.29 8.94 11.82
N SER A 236 -12.69 7.66 11.78
CA SER A 236 -11.76 6.53 11.70
C SER A 236 -11.00 6.53 10.37
N MET A 237 -11.70 6.74 9.25
CA MET A 237 -11.07 6.86 7.95
C MET A 237 -10.07 8.02 7.89
N LYS A 238 -10.44 9.17 8.48
CA LYS A 238 -9.55 10.31 8.62
C LYS A 238 -8.31 9.96 9.45
N ALA A 239 -8.48 9.30 10.60
CA ALA A 239 -7.37 8.89 11.47
C ALA A 239 -6.42 7.91 10.76
N ILE A 240 -6.95 6.92 10.03
CA ILE A 240 -6.14 5.97 9.23
C ILE A 240 -5.31 6.71 8.18
N LYS A 241 -5.93 7.64 7.42
CA LYS A 241 -5.24 8.46 6.41
C LYS A 241 -4.15 9.35 7.01
N GLU A 242 -4.41 9.98 8.15
CA GLU A 242 -3.43 10.83 8.86
C GLU A 242 -2.26 10.00 9.42
N LYS A 243 -2.54 8.85 10.04
CA LYS A 243 -1.51 7.92 10.52
C LYS A 243 -0.62 7.44 9.36
N PHE A 244 -1.23 7.01 8.27
CA PHE A 244 -0.52 6.61 7.06
C PHE A 244 0.35 7.73 6.50
N ALA A 245 -0.21 8.92 6.28
CA ALA A 245 0.52 10.07 5.74
C ALA A 245 1.72 10.46 6.61
N LYS A 246 1.57 10.38 7.94
CA LYS A 246 2.66 10.61 8.90
C LYS A 246 3.76 9.54 8.75
N LYS A 247 3.40 8.26 8.55
CA LYS A 247 4.37 7.16 8.39
C LYS A 247 5.24 7.34 7.14
N ILE A 248 4.68 7.84 6.06
CA ILE A 248 5.40 8.05 4.79
C ILE A 248 5.94 9.47 4.61
N GLY A 249 5.67 10.39 5.53
CA GLY A 249 6.20 11.77 5.52
C GLY A 249 5.60 12.69 4.46
N VAL A 250 4.34 12.48 4.06
CA VAL A 250 3.61 13.30 3.07
C VAL A 250 2.36 13.94 3.67
N ASN A 251 1.79 14.93 2.98
CA ASN A 251 0.47 15.44 3.33
C ASN A 251 -0.61 14.47 2.81
N ALA A 252 -1.56 14.07 3.67
CA ALA A 252 -2.67 13.18 3.30
C ALA A 252 -3.48 13.71 2.11
N ASP A 253 -3.66 15.02 2.00
CA ASP A 253 -4.42 15.67 0.92
C ASP A 253 -3.70 15.64 -0.44
N SER A 254 -2.39 15.32 -0.46
CA SER A 254 -1.63 15.16 -1.71
C SER A 254 -1.73 13.77 -2.32
N ILE A 255 -2.37 12.83 -1.63
CA ILE A 255 -2.52 11.44 -2.07
C ILE A 255 -3.85 11.31 -2.82
N TYR A 256 -3.85 10.55 -3.91
CA TYR A 256 -5.07 10.30 -4.68
C TYR A 256 -5.90 9.21 -4.00
N TRP A 257 -7.11 9.60 -3.57
CA TRP A 257 -8.08 8.73 -2.91
C TRP A 257 -9.36 8.61 -3.73
N ILE A 258 -9.77 7.40 -4.02
CA ILE A 258 -11.08 7.05 -4.57
C ILE A 258 -11.85 6.34 -3.47
N GLN A 259 -13.06 6.78 -3.18
CA GLN A 259 -13.88 6.20 -2.13
C GLN A 259 -15.10 5.52 -2.76
N GLU A 260 -15.26 4.22 -2.53
CA GLU A 260 -16.46 3.53 -2.96
C GLU A 260 -17.61 3.84 -2.00
N VAL A 261 -18.52 4.69 -2.45
CA VAL A 261 -19.76 5.00 -1.74
C VAL A 261 -20.93 4.78 -2.68
N ILE A 262 -21.59 3.64 -2.56
CA ILE A 262 -22.81 3.33 -3.31
C ILE A 262 -23.97 3.96 -2.56
N GLY A 263 -24.42 5.12 -3.02
CA GLY A 263 -25.48 5.91 -2.37
C GLY A 263 -26.88 5.59 -2.89
N ASN A 264 -27.88 5.76 -2.01
CA ASN A 264 -29.31 5.72 -2.36
C ASN A 264 -30.04 6.78 -1.53
N SER A 265 -30.96 7.54 -2.13
CA SER A 265 -31.68 8.63 -1.49
C SER A 265 -32.51 8.24 -0.24
N SER A 266 -32.76 6.94 -0.04
CA SER A 266 -33.45 6.41 1.16
C SER A 266 -32.50 6.06 2.32
N GLU A 267 -31.19 6.15 2.11
CA GLU A 267 -30.19 5.84 3.13
C GLU A 267 -29.93 7.03 4.05
N ALA A 268 -29.30 6.78 5.21
CA ALA A 268 -28.93 7.84 6.14
C ALA A 268 -27.97 8.85 5.49
N ALA A 269 -28.17 10.13 5.75
CA ALA A 269 -27.38 11.20 5.12
C ALA A 269 -25.88 11.10 5.39
N GLY A 270 -25.47 10.59 6.58
CA GLY A 270 -24.06 10.47 6.98
C GLY A 270 -23.28 9.38 6.27
N ILE A 271 -23.93 8.53 5.44
CA ILE A 271 -23.29 7.47 4.65
C ILE A 271 -23.51 7.67 3.15
N GLN A 272 -23.95 8.85 2.74
CA GLN A 272 -24.11 9.24 1.34
C GLN A 272 -22.81 9.85 0.79
N PRO A 273 -22.61 9.83 -0.55
CA PRO A 273 -21.50 10.52 -1.19
C PRO A 273 -21.44 12.01 -0.91
#